data_e8a6088b91d7c69b856c30b77e88460f
#
_entry.id   e8a6088b91d7c69b856c30b77e88460f
#
_cell.length_a   1.000
_cell.length_b   1.000
_cell.length_c   1.000
_cell.angle_alpha   90.00
_cell.angle_beta   90.00
_cell.angle_gamma   90.00
#
_symmetry.space_group_name_H-M   'P 1'
#
loop_
_entity.id
_entity.type
_entity.pdbx_description
1 polymer ?
#
loop_
_entity_poly.entity_id
_entity_poly.type
_entity_poly.pdbx_seq_one_letter_code
_entity_poly.pdbx_strand_id
1 'polypeptide(L)'
;MNYRKNLNRLLCGVNVAAMVPAVADAKPADTKKADDRPNVLLIAIDDMKPWIGPYGDPISKTPAMDALASRATTFNNAYCQVSLSGPTRSSLLTGLNPDHTGVWWLMGSFRKNNPDIVTMPQALKDNGYETVGVGKVYHPLKDKEVKDDPISWSLPYIKTSGSQYALSNGRVATECANVPDNGYVDGVIAEEAVKALGKLKNSDKPFFLGVGFKKPHLPFCAPKKYWDMYDRESMPVAEFQEMSTDPVEYAYHNSLELKGYSDIPPFESFVDTKHLDTETQKRLLHAYYACISYTDAQIGKVLEALEKEGLADNTIVIMFGDHGYHLGDHGMWNKLSDFEQSTHVPLIVSAPGMKKGVKSDAIVEFLDIFPTVCELTKTEHPQQLDGKSLVPILKNPKAKTKDYAISQFSRSCTENYTISTDTDLKGKAKELEEDITGYALRDSRYRLVEWTKGFKTYMPFDESKVVAYELYDYNKDPEERHNVANDPAYASVVKNLKKKLHQYYAKSYSSPMSAPIAKTAAGE
;
A
#
# COMPACT_ATOMS: atom_id res chain seq x y z
N MET A 1 69.67 -53.95 59.19
CA MET A 1 70.81 -53.24 59.81
C MET A 1 70.42 -51.82 59.99
N ASN A 2 69.93 -51.46 61.17
CA ASN A 2 70.49 -50.51 62.13
C ASN A 2 71.16 -49.27 61.49
N TYR A 3 70.67 -48.04 61.81
CA TYR A 3 70.83 -47.35 63.09
C TYR A 3 69.97 -46.08 63.18
N ARG A 4 69.44 -45.89 64.36
CA ARG A 4 68.85 -44.72 64.97
C ARG A 4 69.87 -43.56 65.19
N LYS A 5 69.41 -42.29 65.18
CA LYS A 5 69.40 -41.42 66.42
C LYS A 5 69.09 -39.98 66.01
N ASN A 6 68.02 -39.41 66.56
CA ASN A 6 67.90 -38.30 67.48
C ASN A 6 68.81 -37.04 67.33
N LEU A 7 68.29 -35.83 67.22
CA LEU A 7 68.13 -34.84 68.31
C LEU A 7 67.49 -33.54 67.88
N ASN A 8 66.43 -33.24 68.55
CA ASN A 8 65.94 -32.00 69.21
C ASN A 8 66.35 -30.61 68.71
N ARG A 9 65.28 -29.79 68.60
CA ARG A 9 65.03 -28.39 69.03
C ARG A 9 65.67 -27.27 68.25
N LEU A 10 64.79 -26.43 67.63
CA LEU A 10 64.54 -25.06 68.09
C LEU A 10 63.26 -24.51 67.43
N LEU A 11 62.39 -24.03 68.28
CA LEU A 11 61.24 -23.23 67.89
C LEU A 11 61.67 -21.86 67.37
N CYS A 12 61.21 -21.46 66.20
CA CYS A 12 61.00 -20.08 65.82
C CYS A 12 59.69 -19.99 65.05
N GLY A 13 58.75 -19.38 65.69
CA GLY A 13 57.43 -19.12 65.10
C GLY A 13 57.55 -18.08 63.99
N VAL A 14 57.02 -18.41 62.81
CA VAL A 14 56.74 -17.45 61.74
C VAL A 14 55.26 -17.57 61.46
N ASN A 15 54.50 -16.55 61.86
CA ASN A 15 53.12 -16.38 61.47
C ASN A 15 53.05 -16.10 59.97
N VAL A 16 52.66 -17.07 59.17
CA VAL A 16 52.26 -16.85 57.77
C VAL A 16 50.77 -16.51 57.79
N ALA A 17 50.44 -15.23 57.66
CA ALA A 17 49.09 -14.80 57.37
C ALA A 17 48.73 -15.23 55.95
N ALA A 18 47.81 -16.19 55.85
CA ALA A 18 47.19 -16.57 54.57
C ALA A 18 46.35 -15.39 54.07
N MET A 19 46.84 -14.66 53.06
CA MET A 19 46.00 -13.77 52.24
C MET A 19 45.07 -14.61 51.38
N VAL A 20 43.79 -14.71 51.77
CA VAL A 20 42.70 -15.15 50.91
C VAL A 20 42.45 -14.00 49.93
N PRO A 21 42.54 -14.19 48.60
CA PRO A 21 42.13 -13.13 47.68
C PRO A 21 40.62 -12.97 47.84
N ALA A 22 40.17 -11.75 48.15
CA ALA A 22 38.78 -11.37 48.09
C ALA A 22 38.30 -11.54 46.63
N VAL A 23 37.47 -12.52 46.39
CA VAL A 23 36.69 -12.62 45.16
C VAL A 23 35.72 -11.46 45.21
N ALA A 24 36.01 -10.41 44.43
CA ALA A 24 35.05 -9.36 44.19
C ALA A 24 33.80 -10.01 43.55
N ASP A 25 32.68 -9.96 44.24
CA ASP A 25 31.37 -10.25 43.67
C ASP A 25 31.16 -9.30 42.47
N ALA A 26 31.46 -9.78 41.27
CA ALA A 26 31.03 -9.15 40.05
C ALA A 26 29.49 -9.17 40.08
N LYS A 27 28.87 -8.01 40.27
CA LYS A 27 27.43 -7.85 40.02
C LYS A 27 27.13 -8.50 38.67
N PRO A 28 26.06 -9.33 38.57
CA PRO A 28 25.63 -9.82 37.26
C PRO A 28 25.45 -8.58 36.36
N ALA A 29 26.09 -8.60 35.20
CA ALA A 29 25.77 -7.61 34.17
C ALA A 29 24.27 -7.69 33.95
N ASP A 30 23.56 -6.57 34.12
CA ASP A 30 22.16 -6.43 33.71
C ASP A 30 22.12 -6.85 32.25
N THR A 31 21.78 -8.11 31.99
CA THR A 31 21.44 -8.57 30.66
C THR A 31 20.17 -7.84 30.30
N LYS A 32 20.27 -6.72 29.56
CA LYS A 32 19.13 -6.07 28.93
C LYS A 32 18.32 -7.17 28.26
N LYS A 33 17.11 -7.41 28.77
CA LYS A 33 16.18 -8.33 28.14
C LYS A 33 15.99 -7.82 26.71
N ALA A 34 16.27 -8.65 25.72
CA ALA A 34 16.03 -8.32 24.33
C ALA A 34 14.56 -7.89 24.17
N ASP A 35 14.32 -6.85 23.39
CA ASP A 35 12.97 -6.38 23.12
C ASP A 35 12.20 -7.48 22.39
N ASP A 36 11.14 -8.01 22.99
CA ASP A 36 10.34 -9.14 22.48
C ASP A 36 9.23 -8.70 21.51
N ARG A 37 9.11 -7.38 21.25
CA ARG A 37 8.14 -6.86 20.28
C ARG A 37 8.48 -7.32 18.87
N PRO A 38 7.46 -7.63 18.04
CA PRO A 38 7.70 -8.10 16.68
C PRO A 38 8.28 -7.01 15.79
N ASN A 39 9.13 -7.40 14.84
CA ASN A 39 9.53 -6.56 13.72
C ASN A 39 8.35 -6.33 12.76
N VAL A 40 8.47 -5.33 11.90
CA VAL A 40 7.49 -5.02 10.85
C VAL A 40 8.19 -4.95 9.49
N LEU A 41 7.76 -5.77 8.54
CA LEU A 41 8.12 -5.70 7.13
C LEU A 41 6.90 -5.26 6.33
N LEU A 42 6.93 -4.06 5.78
CA LEU A 42 5.89 -3.50 4.92
C LEU A 42 6.33 -3.60 3.46
N ILE A 43 5.61 -4.36 2.64
CA ILE A 43 5.88 -4.54 1.21
C ILE A 43 4.77 -3.83 0.43
N ALA A 44 5.12 -2.71 -0.19
CA ALA A 44 4.25 -1.91 -1.03
C ALA A 44 4.53 -2.19 -2.51
N ILE A 45 3.51 -2.44 -3.32
CA ILE A 45 3.61 -2.75 -4.74
C ILE A 45 2.80 -1.72 -5.52
N ASP A 46 3.41 -1.10 -6.51
CA ASP A 46 2.81 0.01 -7.28
C ASP A 46 1.91 -0.51 -8.41
N ASP A 47 0.68 -0.02 -8.51
CA ASP A 47 -0.30 -0.36 -9.56
C ASP A 47 -0.70 -1.86 -9.61
N MET A 48 -0.64 -2.59 -8.50
CA MET A 48 -0.98 -4.01 -8.49
C MET A 48 -2.44 -4.26 -8.12
N LYS A 49 -3.23 -4.68 -9.10
CA LYS A 49 -4.59 -5.20 -8.84
C LYS A 49 -4.53 -6.65 -8.31
N PRO A 50 -5.64 -7.22 -7.77
CA PRO A 50 -5.64 -8.57 -7.18
C PRO A 50 -5.56 -9.71 -8.22
N TRP A 51 -4.87 -9.51 -9.34
CA TRP A 51 -4.59 -10.52 -10.37
C TRP A 51 -3.33 -11.33 -10.00
N ILE A 52 -3.37 -11.99 -8.87
CA ILE A 52 -2.30 -12.83 -8.31
C ILE A 52 -2.86 -14.14 -7.77
N GLY A 53 -2.03 -15.18 -7.68
CA GLY A 53 -2.43 -16.53 -7.26
C GLY A 53 -3.23 -16.59 -5.95
N PRO A 54 -2.87 -15.86 -4.87
CA PRO A 54 -3.65 -15.84 -3.63
C PRO A 54 -5.12 -15.40 -3.81
N TYR A 55 -5.44 -14.62 -4.83
CA TYR A 55 -6.80 -14.19 -5.17
C TYR A 55 -7.48 -15.07 -6.21
N GLY A 56 -6.80 -16.12 -6.68
CA GLY A 56 -7.36 -17.11 -7.60
C GLY A 56 -7.23 -16.74 -9.07
N ASP A 57 -6.35 -15.78 -9.43
CA ASP A 57 -6.04 -15.50 -10.82
C ASP A 57 -5.42 -16.74 -11.48
N PRO A 58 -5.99 -17.24 -12.61
CA PRO A 58 -5.54 -18.49 -13.22
C PRO A 58 -4.28 -18.34 -14.09
N ILE A 59 -3.87 -17.11 -14.38
CA ILE A 59 -2.80 -16.81 -15.34
C ILE A 59 -1.50 -16.47 -14.62
N SER A 60 -1.56 -15.63 -13.60
CA SER A 60 -0.39 -15.11 -12.88
C SER A 60 0.44 -16.22 -12.25
N LYS A 61 1.75 -16.05 -12.28
CA LYS A 61 2.72 -16.98 -11.66
C LYS A 61 3.41 -16.26 -10.51
N THR A 62 2.90 -16.48 -9.29
CA THR A 62 3.25 -15.74 -8.08
C THR A 62 3.62 -16.66 -6.90
N PRO A 63 4.60 -17.58 -7.07
CA PRO A 63 4.91 -18.58 -6.04
C PRO A 63 5.36 -17.99 -4.70
N ALA A 64 6.01 -16.82 -4.68
CA ALA A 64 6.43 -16.18 -3.43
C ALA A 64 5.23 -15.56 -2.68
N MET A 65 4.31 -14.92 -3.38
CA MET A 65 3.06 -14.40 -2.80
C MET A 65 2.15 -15.53 -2.34
N ASP A 66 2.09 -16.65 -3.08
CA ASP A 66 1.35 -17.86 -2.69
C ASP A 66 1.93 -18.46 -1.41
N ALA A 67 3.26 -18.54 -1.30
CA ALA A 67 3.94 -19.01 -0.10
C ALA A 67 3.68 -18.09 1.11
N LEU A 68 3.67 -16.77 0.91
CA LEU A 68 3.30 -15.82 1.96
C LEU A 68 1.84 -16.02 2.38
N ALA A 69 0.91 -16.11 1.44
CA ALA A 69 -0.52 -16.31 1.70
C ALA A 69 -0.79 -17.61 2.48
N SER A 70 -0.03 -18.68 2.21
CA SER A 70 -0.16 -19.97 2.92
C SER A 70 0.11 -19.87 4.43
N ARG A 71 0.78 -18.81 4.89
CA ARG A 71 1.10 -18.54 6.30
C ARG A 71 0.53 -17.22 6.83
N ALA A 72 -0.39 -16.62 6.12
CA ALA A 72 -0.96 -15.31 6.39
C ALA A 72 -2.49 -15.32 6.37
N THR A 73 -3.11 -14.18 6.63
CA THR A 73 -4.50 -13.88 6.31
C THR A 73 -4.53 -13.09 5.00
N THR A 74 -5.25 -13.59 4.00
CA THR A 74 -5.56 -12.89 2.75
C THR A 74 -6.92 -12.22 2.87
N PHE A 75 -7.01 -10.91 2.62
CA PHE A 75 -8.25 -10.14 2.68
C PHE A 75 -8.86 -10.04 1.29
N ASN A 76 -9.99 -10.73 1.06
CA ASN A 76 -10.65 -10.74 -0.25
C ASN A 76 -11.28 -9.39 -0.62
N ASN A 77 -11.60 -8.53 0.34
CA ASN A 77 -12.29 -7.26 0.14
C ASN A 77 -11.51 -6.11 0.80
N ALA A 78 -10.31 -5.84 0.29
CA ALA A 78 -9.48 -4.72 0.74
C ALA A 78 -9.54 -3.56 -0.25
N TYR A 79 -9.65 -2.32 0.25
CA TYR A 79 -9.84 -1.12 -0.57
C TYR A 79 -8.85 -0.03 -0.20
N CYS A 80 -8.36 0.68 -1.23
CA CYS A 80 -7.57 1.88 -1.06
C CYS A 80 -8.48 3.12 -0.92
N GLN A 81 -7.97 4.19 -0.32
CA GLN A 81 -8.73 5.44 -0.14
C GLN A 81 -8.81 6.27 -1.40
N VAL A 82 -7.79 6.20 -2.25
CA VAL A 82 -7.75 6.87 -3.56
C VAL A 82 -7.00 5.99 -4.53
N SER A 83 -7.52 5.82 -5.73
CA SER A 83 -6.84 5.07 -6.80
C SER A 83 -5.67 5.86 -7.42
N LEU A 84 -4.76 6.34 -6.57
CA LEU A 84 -3.59 7.14 -6.95
C LEU A 84 -2.50 7.06 -5.88
N SER A 85 -1.25 6.79 -6.27
CA SER A 85 -0.17 6.44 -5.34
C SER A 85 0.14 7.51 -4.28
N GLY A 86 0.07 8.81 -4.60
CA GLY A 86 0.34 9.90 -3.64
C GLY A 86 -0.62 9.87 -2.46
N PRO A 87 -1.92 10.08 -2.69
CA PRO A 87 -2.92 10.12 -1.61
C PRO A 87 -3.11 8.78 -0.91
N THR A 88 -3.14 7.66 -1.63
CA THR A 88 -3.35 6.36 -0.98
C THR A 88 -2.21 6.00 -0.02
N ARG A 89 -0.95 6.24 -0.41
CA ARG A 89 0.21 5.99 0.47
C ARG A 89 0.25 6.96 1.64
N SER A 90 -0.16 8.22 1.43
CA SER A 90 -0.33 9.19 2.52
C SER A 90 -1.37 8.70 3.53
N SER A 91 -2.54 8.25 3.06
CA SER A 91 -3.61 7.71 3.92
C SER A 91 -3.17 6.45 4.68
N LEU A 92 -2.54 5.48 4.01
CA LEU A 92 -2.05 4.25 4.65
C LEU A 92 -1.04 4.54 5.75
N LEU A 93 -0.05 5.40 5.45
CA LEU A 93 1.06 5.65 6.37
C LEU A 93 0.71 6.61 7.52
N THR A 94 -0.36 7.40 7.38
CA THR A 94 -0.87 8.28 8.45
C THR A 94 -2.08 7.70 9.18
N GLY A 95 -2.76 6.69 8.60
CA GLY A 95 -4.01 6.15 9.13
C GLY A 95 -5.19 7.11 9.05
N LEU A 96 -5.09 8.13 8.18
CA LEU A 96 -6.06 9.21 8.02
C LEU A 96 -6.65 9.22 6.61
N ASN A 97 -7.94 9.54 6.49
CA ASN A 97 -8.57 9.68 5.19
C ASN A 97 -7.96 10.85 4.38
N PRO A 98 -8.15 10.89 3.05
CA PRO A 98 -7.52 11.91 2.21
C PRO A 98 -7.90 13.34 2.58
N ASP A 99 -9.12 13.58 3.05
CA ASP A 99 -9.58 14.91 3.45
C ASP A 99 -8.93 15.38 4.75
N HIS A 100 -8.54 14.47 5.64
CA HIS A 100 -7.78 14.78 6.85
C HIS A 100 -6.28 14.96 6.57
N THR A 101 -5.72 14.26 5.56
CA THR A 101 -4.33 14.49 5.13
C THR A 101 -4.18 15.72 4.25
N GLY A 102 -5.27 16.18 3.59
CA GLY A 102 -5.25 17.22 2.55
C GLY A 102 -4.49 16.79 1.30
N VAL A 103 -4.36 15.49 1.06
CA VAL A 103 -3.65 14.95 -0.11
C VAL A 103 -4.64 14.21 -1.00
N TRP A 104 -5.03 14.86 -2.08
CA TRP A 104 -5.96 14.32 -3.10
C TRP A 104 -5.26 13.97 -4.40
N TRP A 105 -4.01 14.42 -4.58
CA TRP A 105 -3.24 14.27 -5.81
C TRP A 105 -1.78 13.87 -5.57
N LEU A 106 -1.04 13.55 -6.65
CA LEU A 106 0.33 12.99 -6.60
C LEU A 106 1.33 13.85 -5.83
N MET A 107 1.24 15.17 -5.98
CA MET A 107 2.25 16.10 -5.44
C MET A 107 1.82 16.77 -4.13
N GLY A 108 0.69 16.37 -3.57
CA GLY A 108 0.25 16.84 -2.25
C GLY A 108 1.16 16.36 -1.14
N SER A 109 1.36 17.18 -0.11
CA SER A 109 2.17 16.85 1.06
C SER A 109 1.37 17.01 2.35
N PHE A 110 1.08 15.89 3.00
CA PHE A 110 0.42 15.91 4.31
C PHE A 110 1.23 16.69 5.36
N ARG A 111 2.57 16.71 5.26
CA ARG A 111 3.45 17.48 6.15
C ARG A 111 3.29 18.99 6.02
N LYS A 112 3.04 19.47 4.79
CA LYS A 112 2.77 20.91 4.56
C LYS A 112 1.36 21.30 5.02
N ASN A 113 0.40 20.40 4.82
CA ASN A 113 -1.00 20.64 5.21
C ASN A 113 -1.17 20.56 6.73
N ASN A 114 -0.51 19.60 7.39
CA ASN A 114 -0.52 19.42 8.84
C ASN A 114 0.84 18.85 9.30
N PRO A 115 1.77 19.71 9.74
CA PRO A 115 3.10 19.30 10.18
C PRO A 115 3.10 18.31 11.36
N ASP A 116 2.06 18.33 12.19
CA ASP A 116 1.94 17.52 13.40
C ASP A 116 1.41 16.11 13.14
N ILE A 117 1.03 15.78 11.90
CA ILE A 117 0.63 14.41 11.54
C ILE A 117 1.80 13.44 11.81
N VAL A 118 1.53 12.40 12.57
CA VAL A 118 2.49 11.32 12.85
C VAL A 118 2.22 10.16 11.90
N THR A 119 3.26 9.69 11.22
CA THR A 119 3.18 8.52 10.34
C THR A 119 3.41 7.22 11.12
N MET A 120 2.98 6.10 10.57
CA MET A 120 3.20 4.77 11.16
C MET A 120 4.70 4.48 11.41
N PRO A 121 5.64 4.66 10.46
CA PRO A 121 7.05 4.46 10.77
C PRO A 121 7.59 5.49 11.77
N GLN A 122 7.08 6.75 11.79
CA GLN A 122 7.45 7.73 12.82
C GLN A 122 6.99 7.27 14.21
N ALA A 123 5.74 6.82 14.37
CA ALA A 123 5.23 6.31 15.64
C ALA A 123 6.08 5.13 16.16
N LEU A 124 6.44 4.20 15.29
CA LEU A 124 7.32 3.08 15.64
C LEU A 124 8.71 3.58 16.06
N LYS A 125 9.31 4.51 15.32
CA LYS A 125 10.58 5.13 15.67
C LYS A 125 10.54 5.79 17.06
N ASP A 126 9.51 6.57 17.33
CA ASP A 126 9.33 7.27 18.59
C ASP A 126 9.09 6.30 19.77
N ASN A 127 8.67 5.07 19.46
CA ASN A 127 8.55 3.95 20.41
C ASN A 127 9.76 2.99 20.38
N GLY A 128 10.90 3.42 19.87
CA GLY A 128 12.18 2.72 20.01
C GLY A 128 12.52 1.73 18.90
N TYR A 129 11.74 1.65 17.81
CA TYR A 129 12.08 0.86 16.64
C TYR A 129 13.21 1.50 15.82
N GLU A 130 14.02 0.69 15.16
CA GLU A 130 14.78 1.15 14.01
C GLU A 130 13.91 1.16 12.78
N THR A 131 13.83 2.30 12.10
CA THR A 131 12.96 2.46 10.92
C THR A 131 13.79 2.84 9.70
N VAL A 132 13.59 2.12 8.60
CA VAL A 132 14.24 2.36 7.32
C VAL A 132 13.31 2.03 6.16
N GLY A 133 13.42 2.81 5.08
CA GLY A 133 12.68 2.58 3.84
C GLY A 133 13.62 2.40 2.65
N VAL A 134 13.18 1.60 1.67
CA VAL A 134 13.86 1.39 0.39
C VAL A 134 12.85 1.36 -0.75
N GLY A 135 13.19 1.96 -1.89
CA GLY A 135 12.34 1.99 -3.09
C GLY A 135 11.18 3.00 -2.99
N LYS A 136 9.96 2.62 -3.35
CA LYS A 136 8.76 3.49 -3.38
C LYS A 136 7.83 3.20 -2.21
N VAL A 137 8.18 3.57 -0.99
CA VAL A 137 7.28 3.50 0.18
C VAL A 137 6.31 4.67 0.16
N TYR A 138 6.83 5.90 0.05
CA TYR A 138 6.05 7.12 -0.26
C TYR A 138 6.03 7.39 -1.75
N HIS A 139 5.09 8.20 -2.21
CA HIS A 139 5.18 8.78 -3.56
C HIS A 139 6.28 9.85 -3.57
N PRO A 140 7.22 9.82 -4.54
CA PRO A 140 8.36 10.73 -4.53
C PRO A 140 7.93 12.18 -4.87
N LEU A 141 7.99 13.06 -3.89
CA LEU A 141 7.75 14.49 -4.07
C LEU A 141 8.97 15.20 -4.66
N LYS A 142 8.74 16.32 -5.38
CA LYS A 142 9.83 17.18 -5.91
C LYS A 142 10.54 17.95 -4.81
N ASP A 143 9.79 18.33 -3.77
CA ASP A 143 10.32 19.05 -2.63
C ASP A 143 11.21 18.15 -1.77
N LYS A 144 12.50 18.51 -1.68
CA LYS A 144 13.52 17.69 -0.98
C LYS A 144 13.29 17.62 0.52
N GLU A 145 12.64 18.61 1.13
CA GLU A 145 12.42 18.69 2.57
C GLU A 145 11.41 17.65 3.06
N VAL A 146 10.41 17.33 2.23
CA VAL A 146 9.34 16.37 2.55
C VAL A 146 9.41 15.08 1.73
N LYS A 147 10.39 15.00 0.80
CA LYS A 147 10.58 13.82 -0.03
C LYS A 147 10.90 12.61 0.83
N ASP A 148 10.18 11.50 0.61
CA ASP A 148 10.33 10.24 1.33
C ASP A 148 10.12 10.39 2.86
N ASP A 149 9.54 11.50 3.31
CA ASP A 149 9.23 11.85 4.71
C ASP A 149 10.40 11.58 5.69
N PRO A 150 11.45 12.43 5.71
CA PRO A 150 12.66 12.16 6.49
C PRO A 150 12.43 11.95 7.99
N ILE A 151 11.37 12.56 8.55
CA ILE A 151 11.00 12.44 9.96
C ILE A 151 10.59 11.01 10.33
N SER A 152 10.07 10.23 9.38
CA SER A 152 9.64 8.84 9.56
C SER A 152 10.80 7.87 9.88
N TRP A 153 12.05 8.22 9.57
CA TRP A 153 13.15 7.26 9.54
C TRP A 153 14.19 7.52 10.64
N SER A 154 14.64 6.46 11.30
CA SER A 154 15.78 6.52 12.23
C SER A 154 17.11 6.24 11.53
N LEU A 155 17.07 5.49 10.42
CA LEU A 155 18.19 5.23 9.54
C LEU A 155 17.99 5.96 8.20
N PRO A 156 19.06 6.30 7.45
CA PRO A 156 18.91 6.94 6.15
C PRO A 156 18.05 6.13 5.19
N TYR A 157 17.10 6.80 4.50
CA TYR A 157 16.31 6.17 3.44
C TYR A 157 17.22 5.67 2.32
N ILE A 158 17.06 4.38 1.94
CA ILE A 158 17.96 3.74 0.98
C ILE A 158 17.52 4.13 -0.44
N LYS A 159 18.35 4.96 -1.08
CA LYS A 159 18.16 5.34 -2.49
C LYS A 159 18.66 4.23 -3.40
N THR A 160 17.84 3.88 -4.39
CA THR A 160 18.18 2.88 -5.40
C THR A 160 18.56 3.57 -6.71
N SER A 161 19.63 3.11 -7.35
CA SER A 161 20.14 3.62 -8.64
C SER A 161 19.56 2.88 -9.85
N GLY A 162 18.66 1.92 -9.66
CA GLY A 162 18.10 1.10 -10.73
C GLY A 162 17.27 1.90 -11.73
N SER A 163 17.38 1.53 -13.01
CA SER A 163 16.59 2.12 -14.10
C SER A 163 15.26 1.39 -14.28
N GLN A 164 14.27 2.09 -14.82
CA GLN A 164 13.02 1.47 -15.26
C GLN A 164 13.17 0.79 -16.64
N TYR A 165 14.20 1.15 -17.41
CA TYR A 165 14.52 0.62 -18.73
C TYR A 165 15.94 0.05 -18.74
N ALA A 166 16.14 -1.02 -19.51
CA ALA A 166 17.45 -1.62 -19.73
C ALA A 166 17.99 -1.37 -21.15
N LEU A 167 17.11 -1.19 -22.13
CA LEU A 167 17.46 -1.03 -23.54
C LEU A 167 17.10 0.34 -24.10
N SER A 168 15.95 0.91 -23.69
CA SER A 168 15.44 2.15 -24.28
C SER A 168 15.84 3.39 -23.48
N ASN A 169 15.79 4.53 -24.15
CA ASN A 169 16.02 5.84 -23.52
C ASN A 169 14.76 6.42 -22.86
N GLY A 170 13.73 5.59 -22.67
CA GLY A 170 12.46 5.96 -22.06
C GLY A 170 11.33 6.16 -23.09
N ARG A 171 10.10 6.29 -22.58
CA ARG A 171 8.85 6.55 -23.30
C ARG A 171 8.26 5.39 -24.12
N VAL A 172 8.75 4.16 -24.00
CA VAL A 172 8.01 2.97 -24.47
C VAL A 172 7.22 2.38 -23.31
N ALA A 173 5.98 1.94 -23.57
CA ALA A 173 5.09 1.38 -22.55
C ALA A 173 5.53 0.00 -22.09
N THR A 174 6.26 -0.74 -22.93
CA THR A 174 6.69 -2.11 -22.64
C THR A 174 8.14 -2.36 -23.04
N GLU A 175 8.88 -3.10 -22.20
CA GLU A 175 10.25 -3.53 -22.55
C GLU A 175 10.55 -4.92 -22.02
N CYS A 176 11.13 -5.77 -22.91
CA CYS A 176 11.55 -7.13 -22.62
C CYS A 176 13.05 -7.27 -22.91
N ALA A 177 13.91 -7.12 -21.90
CA ALA A 177 15.35 -7.24 -22.06
C ALA A 177 15.88 -8.56 -21.50
N ASN A 178 16.86 -9.17 -22.19
CA ASN A 178 17.56 -10.34 -21.67
C ASN A 178 18.67 -9.90 -20.69
N VAL A 179 18.25 -9.53 -19.49
CA VAL A 179 19.11 -9.03 -18.41
C VAL A 179 18.82 -9.76 -17.10
N PRO A 180 19.75 -9.77 -16.14
CA PRO A 180 19.46 -10.25 -14.78
C PRO A 180 18.39 -9.37 -14.09
N ASP A 181 17.87 -9.82 -12.95
CA ASP A 181 16.80 -9.12 -12.23
C ASP A 181 17.17 -7.67 -11.89
N ASN A 182 18.42 -7.44 -11.46
CA ASN A 182 18.92 -6.11 -11.14
C ASN A 182 19.26 -5.25 -12.38
N GLY A 183 19.04 -5.74 -13.59
CA GLY A 183 19.00 -4.92 -14.80
C GLY A 183 17.83 -3.93 -14.81
N TYR A 184 16.81 -4.16 -13.98
CA TYR A 184 15.70 -3.24 -13.72
C TYR A 184 15.61 -2.86 -12.24
N VAL A 185 14.92 -1.77 -11.97
CA VAL A 185 14.90 -1.11 -10.66
C VAL A 185 14.45 -2.00 -9.50
N ASP A 186 13.47 -2.90 -9.71
CA ASP A 186 12.92 -3.70 -8.60
C ASP A 186 13.87 -4.80 -8.13
N GLY A 187 14.73 -5.31 -9.03
CA GLY A 187 15.82 -6.19 -8.62
C GLY A 187 16.83 -5.49 -7.72
N VAL A 188 17.16 -4.22 -8.02
CA VAL A 188 18.02 -3.41 -7.17
C VAL A 188 17.35 -3.11 -5.81
N ILE A 189 16.04 -2.82 -5.81
CA ILE A 189 15.27 -2.61 -4.57
C ILE A 189 15.34 -3.86 -3.68
N ALA A 190 15.14 -5.05 -4.26
CA ALA A 190 15.22 -6.31 -3.52
C ALA A 190 16.61 -6.55 -2.93
N GLU A 191 17.68 -6.32 -3.70
CA GLU A 191 19.06 -6.46 -3.21
C GLU A 191 19.36 -5.52 -2.04
N GLU A 192 18.91 -4.26 -2.11
CA GLU A 192 19.09 -3.30 -1.04
C GLU A 192 18.24 -3.65 0.22
N ALA A 193 17.02 -4.18 0.03
CA ALA A 193 16.19 -4.66 1.13
C ALA A 193 16.84 -5.87 1.84
N VAL A 194 17.41 -6.82 1.09
CA VAL A 194 18.16 -7.97 1.64
C VAL A 194 19.38 -7.49 2.44
N LYS A 195 20.14 -6.52 1.91
CA LYS A 195 21.28 -5.90 2.64
C LYS A 195 20.82 -5.20 3.92
N ALA A 196 19.66 -4.52 3.88
CA ALA A 196 19.09 -3.87 5.06
C ALA A 196 18.71 -4.89 6.14
N LEU A 197 18.05 -6.00 5.79
CA LEU A 197 17.73 -7.09 6.72
C LEU A 197 18.99 -7.66 7.38
N GLY A 198 20.06 -7.90 6.61
CA GLY A 198 21.34 -8.38 7.13
C GLY A 198 22.02 -7.42 8.13
N LYS A 199 21.70 -6.11 8.08
CA LYS A 199 22.16 -5.12 9.06
C LYS A 199 21.23 -5.07 10.28
N LEU A 200 19.92 -5.04 10.05
CA LEU A 200 18.89 -4.90 11.08
C LEU A 200 18.87 -6.08 12.06
N LYS A 201 19.19 -7.30 11.60
CA LYS A 201 19.29 -8.47 12.48
C LYS A 201 20.26 -8.34 13.64
N ASN A 202 21.27 -7.48 13.50
CA ASN A 202 22.29 -7.27 14.52
C ASN A 202 21.92 -6.14 15.51
N SER A 203 20.74 -5.55 15.37
CA SER A 203 20.24 -4.53 16.29
C SER A 203 19.59 -5.18 17.53
N ASP A 204 19.79 -4.56 18.70
CA ASP A 204 19.09 -4.91 19.94
C ASP A 204 17.64 -4.38 19.97
N LYS A 205 17.22 -3.66 18.91
CA LYS A 205 15.90 -3.04 18.77
C LYS A 205 15.08 -3.77 17.73
N PRO A 206 13.76 -3.84 17.89
CA PRO A 206 12.89 -4.26 16.79
C PRO A 206 12.97 -3.24 15.65
N PHE A 207 12.64 -3.66 14.43
CA PHE A 207 12.73 -2.79 13.26
C PHE A 207 11.40 -2.67 12.51
N PHE A 208 11.27 -1.56 11.79
CA PHE A 208 10.35 -1.37 10.69
C PHE A 208 11.14 -1.23 9.39
N LEU A 209 10.94 -2.16 8.44
CA LEU A 209 11.49 -2.07 7.10
C LEU A 209 10.36 -1.88 6.10
N GLY A 210 10.32 -0.71 5.43
CA GLY A 210 9.45 -0.46 4.30
C GLY A 210 10.16 -0.78 2.99
N VAL A 211 9.58 -1.66 2.17
CA VAL A 211 10.10 -2.03 0.84
C VAL A 211 9.04 -1.69 -0.20
N GLY A 212 9.34 -0.76 -1.10
CA GLY A 212 8.41 -0.31 -2.13
C GLY A 212 8.87 -0.68 -3.52
N PHE A 213 8.21 -1.67 -4.16
CA PHE A 213 8.42 -2.06 -5.54
C PHE A 213 7.65 -1.14 -6.49
N LYS A 214 8.19 -0.97 -7.70
CA LYS A 214 7.62 -0.08 -8.72
C LYS A 214 6.81 -0.81 -9.79
N LYS A 215 7.06 -2.10 -10.02
CA LYS A 215 6.28 -2.89 -10.96
C LYS A 215 5.10 -3.54 -10.22
N PRO A 216 3.95 -3.68 -10.92
CA PRO A 216 3.69 -3.50 -12.35
C PRO A 216 3.30 -2.07 -12.82
N HIS A 217 3.62 -0.98 -12.14
CA HIS A 217 3.42 0.37 -12.69
C HIS A 217 4.12 0.55 -14.04
N LEU A 218 3.49 1.29 -14.96
CA LEU A 218 4.08 1.69 -16.24
C LEU A 218 5.47 2.35 -16.06
N PRO A 219 6.39 2.18 -17.01
CA PRO A 219 6.35 1.27 -18.15
C PRO A 219 6.41 -0.20 -17.71
N PHE A 220 5.70 -1.09 -18.39
CA PHE A 220 5.72 -2.52 -18.09
C PHE A 220 7.01 -3.17 -18.58
N CYS A 221 8.05 -3.07 -17.78
CA CYS A 221 9.39 -3.56 -18.08
C CYS A 221 9.79 -4.68 -17.12
N ALA A 222 10.16 -5.83 -17.66
CA ALA A 222 10.62 -6.98 -16.89
C ALA A 222 11.69 -7.76 -17.67
N PRO A 223 12.61 -8.49 -17.00
CA PRO A 223 13.55 -9.37 -17.67
C PRO A 223 12.84 -10.44 -18.52
N LYS A 224 13.44 -10.77 -19.67
CA LYS A 224 12.88 -11.70 -20.67
C LYS A 224 12.36 -13.01 -20.06
N LYS A 225 13.06 -13.57 -19.06
CA LYS A 225 12.67 -14.84 -18.43
C LYS A 225 11.25 -14.82 -17.82
N TYR A 226 10.73 -13.65 -17.42
CA TYR A 226 9.37 -13.51 -16.91
C TYR A 226 8.35 -13.35 -18.04
N TRP A 227 8.73 -12.75 -19.15
CA TRP A 227 7.92 -12.72 -20.36
C TRP A 227 7.73 -14.11 -20.95
N ASP A 228 8.79 -14.92 -20.99
CA ASP A 228 8.76 -16.29 -21.51
C ASP A 228 7.86 -17.24 -20.68
N MET A 229 7.37 -16.81 -19.52
CA MET A 229 6.42 -17.58 -18.73
C MET A 229 5.00 -17.57 -19.31
N TYR A 230 4.70 -16.66 -20.20
CA TYR A 230 3.35 -16.37 -20.70
C TYR A 230 3.28 -16.42 -22.21
N ASP A 231 2.14 -16.88 -22.73
CA ASP A 231 1.80 -16.81 -24.14
C ASP A 231 0.96 -15.55 -24.41
N ARG A 232 1.47 -14.66 -25.28
CA ARG A 232 0.78 -13.41 -25.63
C ARG A 232 -0.58 -13.65 -26.26
N GLU A 233 -0.70 -14.69 -27.12
CA GLU A 233 -1.93 -14.94 -27.83
C GLU A 233 -3.08 -15.36 -26.92
N SER A 234 -2.75 -15.94 -25.77
CA SER A 234 -3.72 -16.37 -24.75
C SER A 234 -4.14 -15.26 -23.78
N MET A 235 -3.58 -14.04 -23.90
CA MET A 235 -3.92 -12.96 -22.97
C MET A 235 -5.39 -12.52 -23.12
N PRO A 236 -6.19 -12.55 -22.03
CA PRO A 236 -7.59 -12.18 -22.10
C PRO A 236 -7.73 -10.66 -22.10
N VAL A 237 -8.24 -10.11 -23.20
CA VAL A 237 -8.67 -8.70 -23.23
C VAL A 237 -9.97 -8.53 -22.43
N ALA A 238 -10.19 -7.33 -21.90
CA ALA A 238 -11.41 -7.05 -21.15
C ALA A 238 -12.66 -7.30 -22.02
N GLU A 239 -13.65 -8.01 -21.48
CA GLU A 239 -14.88 -8.30 -22.19
C GLU A 239 -15.77 -7.06 -22.34
N PHE A 240 -15.78 -6.20 -21.33
CA PHE A 240 -16.54 -4.96 -21.30
C PHE A 240 -15.62 -3.76 -21.41
N GLN A 241 -15.58 -3.13 -22.59
CA GLN A 241 -14.72 -1.99 -22.92
C GLN A 241 -15.53 -0.71 -23.21
N GLU A 242 -16.74 -0.62 -22.74
CA GLU A 242 -17.66 0.48 -22.97
C GLU A 242 -17.98 1.20 -21.66
N MET A 243 -18.63 2.35 -21.75
CA MET A 243 -19.19 3.00 -20.59
C MET A 243 -20.39 2.22 -20.07
N SER A 244 -20.60 2.24 -18.75
CA SER A 244 -21.81 1.69 -18.14
C SER A 244 -23.08 2.34 -18.73
N THR A 245 -24.18 1.66 -18.69
CA THR A 245 -25.47 2.31 -19.02
C THR A 245 -25.78 3.40 -17.98
N ASP A 246 -26.42 4.48 -18.39
CA ASP A 246 -26.68 5.68 -17.57
C ASP A 246 -25.38 6.21 -16.89
N PRO A 247 -24.32 6.50 -17.70
CA PRO A 247 -23.00 6.79 -17.17
C PRO A 247 -22.94 8.17 -16.52
N VAL A 248 -22.17 8.27 -15.45
CA VAL A 248 -21.76 9.54 -14.88
C VAL A 248 -20.41 9.93 -15.48
N GLU A 249 -20.34 11.05 -16.21
CA GLU A 249 -19.13 11.50 -16.92
C GLU A 249 -17.90 11.56 -16.00
N TYR A 250 -18.08 11.99 -14.76
CA TYR A 250 -17.02 12.14 -13.78
C TYR A 250 -16.38 10.81 -13.33
N ALA A 251 -17.02 9.67 -13.58
CA ALA A 251 -16.47 8.35 -13.23
C ALA A 251 -15.30 7.94 -14.13
N TYR A 252 -15.20 8.50 -15.34
CA TYR A 252 -14.31 8.06 -16.40
C TYR A 252 -13.12 9.01 -16.62
N HIS A 253 -12.04 8.47 -17.20
CA HIS A 253 -10.86 9.23 -17.62
C HIS A 253 -10.30 8.73 -18.96
N ASN A 254 -9.51 9.53 -19.63
CA ASN A 254 -9.07 9.27 -21.01
C ASN A 254 -7.69 8.58 -21.11
N SER A 255 -7.27 7.82 -20.10
CA SER A 255 -6.06 6.98 -20.13
C SER A 255 -4.77 7.72 -20.52
N LEU A 256 -4.62 8.99 -20.11
CA LEU A 256 -3.55 9.87 -20.57
C LEU A 256 -2.14 9.40 -20.20
N GLU A 257 -2.00 8.69 -19.08
CA GLU A 257 -0.71 8.14 -18.69
C GLU A 257 -0.21 7.13 -19.75
N LEU A 258 -1.08 6.22 -20.23
CA LEU A 258 -0.73 5.28 -21.30
C LEU A 258 -0.50 5.98 -22.63
N LYS A 259 -1.34 6.95 -22.98
CA LYS A 259 -1.21 7.75 -24.22
C LYS A 259 0.11 8.53 -24.30
N GLY A 260 0.78 8.76 -23.19
CA GLY A 260 2.09 9.43 -23.12
C GLY A 260 3.26 8.59 -23.65
N TYR A 261 3.06 7.30 -23.94
CA TYR A 261 4.12 6.42 -24.44
C TYR A 261 4.16 6.38 -25.98
N SER A 262 5.37 6.41 -26.54
CA SER A 262 5.59 6.57 -27.98
C SER A 262 5.26 5.34 -28.82
N ASP A 263 5.17 4.17 -28.20
CA ASP A 263 4.83 2.88 -28.82
C ASP A 263 3.35 2.51 -28.68
N ILE A 264 2.53 3.44 -28.19
CA ILE A 264 1.09 3.28 -28.09
C ILE A 264 0.42 4.00 -29.26
N PRO A 265 -0.37 3.30 -30.09
CA PRO A 265 -1.11 3.93 -31.16
C PRO A 265 -2.18 4.87 -30.60
N PRO A 266 -2.62 5.88 -31.36
CA PRO A 266 -3.72 6.74 -30.95
C PRO A 266 -4.99 5.91 -30.71
N PHE A 267 -5.66 6.16 -29.56
CA PHE A 267 -6.93 5.55 -29.23
C PHE A 267 -7.80 6.51 -28.42
N GLU A 268 -9.09 6.22 -28.31
CA GLU A 268 -10.04 6.95 -27.47
C GLU A 268 -10.73 5.95 -26.53
N SER A 269 -10.70 6.20 -25.24
CA SER A 269 -11.17 5.24 -24.23
C SER A 269 -12.67 4.91 -24.33
N PHE A 270 -13.48 5.84 -24.87
CA PHE A 270 -14.94 5.74 -24.84
C PHE A 270 -15.62 5.74 -26.21
N VAL A 271 -14.85 5.58 -27.26
CA VAL A 271 -15.38 5.53 -28.64
C VAL A 271 -15.18 4.15 -29.22
N ASP A 272 -16.25 3.37 -29.33
CA ASP A 272 -16.24 1.96 -29.73
C ASP A 272 -15.41 1.61 -30.94
N THR A 273 -15.32 2.53 -31.90
CA THR A 273 -14.55 2.33 -33.13
C THR A 273 -13.09 2.74 -33.02
N LYS A 274 -12.66 3.23 -31.86
CA LYS A 274 -11.31 3.78 -31.64
C LYS A 274 -10.62 3.24 -30.38
N HIS A 275 -11.10 2.13 -29.84
CA HIS A 275 -10.42 1.42 -28.76
C HIS A 275 -9.00 1.03 -29.19
N LEU A 276 -8.15 0.81 -28.20
CA LEU A 276 -6.83 0.27 -28.44
C LEU A 276 -6.98 -1.11 -29.10
N ASP A 277 -6.23 -1.33 -30.20
CA ASP A 277 -6.32 -2.58 -30.94
C ASP A 277 -5.94 -3.80 -30.08
N THR A 278 -6.51 -4.97 -30.42
CA THR A 278 -6.38 -6.22 -29.66
C THR A 278 -4.92 -6.65 -29.48
N GLU A 279 -4.06 -6.46 -30.49
CA GLU A 279 -2.64 -6.84 -30.41
C GLU A 279 -1.90 -5.97 -29.40
N THR A 280 -2.16 -4.68 -29.39
CA THR A 280 -1.59 -3.76 -28.40
C THR A 280 -2.12 -4.08 -27.01
N GLN A 281 -3.42 -4.38 -26.85
CA GLN A 281 -3.99 -4.81 -25.57
C GLN A 281 -3.34 -6.09 -25.06
N LYS A 282 -3.21 -7.14 -25.89
CA LYS A 282 -2.53 -8.39 -25.53
C LYS A 282 -1.06 -8.16 -25.15
N ARG A 283 -0.36 -7.28 -25.87
CA ARG A 283 1.03 -6.90 -25.55
C ARG A 283 1.13 -6.27 -24.17
N LEU A 284 0.24 -5.35 -23.85
CA LEU A 284 0.20 -4.67 -22.53
C LEU A 284 -0.15 -5.64 -21.40
N LEU A 285 -1.13 -6.53 -21.60
CA LEU A 285 -1.51 -7.57 -20.64
C LEU A 285 -0.35 -8.55 -20.40
N HIS A 286 0.29 -9.04 -21.47
CA HIS A 286 1.48 -9.89 -21.36
C HIS A 286 2.58 -9.22 -20.54
N ALA A 287 2.86 -7.94 -20.82
CA ALA A 287 3.84 -7.15 -20.10
C ALA A 287 3.47 -6.95 -18.63
N TYR A 288 2.19 -6.70 -18.32
CA TYR A 288 1.69 -6.55 -16.97
C TYR A 288 1.87 -7.84 -16.16
N TYR A 289 1.49 -9.01 -16.70
CA TYR A 289 1.71 -10.30 -16.06
C TYR A 289 3.20 -10.64 -15.89
N ALA A 290 4.03 -10.32 -16.86
CA ALA A 290 5.48 -10.47 -16.74
C ALA A 290 6.04 -9.61 -15.60
N CYS A 291 5.55 -8.37 -15.44
CA CYS A 291 5.91 -7.51 -14.34
C CYS A 291 5.43 -8.05 -12.97
N ILE A 292 4.22 -8.65 -12.89
CA ILE A 292 3.73 -9.31 -11.67
C ILE A 292 4.69 -10.42 -11.26
N SER A 293 5.05 -11.35 -12.17
CA SER A 293 5.97 -12.45 -11.84
C SER A 293 7.39 -11.97 -11.53
N TYR A 294 7.83 -10.89 -12.17
CA TYR A 294 9.11 -10.26 -11.84
C TYR A 294 9.10 -9.71 -10.41
N THR A 295 8.05 -8.97 -10.03
CA THR A 295 7.90 -8.41 -8.67
C THR A 295 7.75 -9.52 -7.63
N ASP A 296 6.98 -10.57 -7.94
CA ASP A 296 6.86 -11.76 -7.09
C ASP A 296 8.23 -12.37 -6.76
N ALA A 297 9.08 -12.57 -7.76
CA ALA A 297 10.42 -13.10 -7.56
C ALA A 297 11.30 -12.17 -6.70
N GLN A 298 11.12 -10.85 -6.80
CA GLN A 298 11.85 -9.89 -5.96
C GLN A 298 11.34 -9.92 -4.50
N ILE A 299 10.03 -10.05 -4.29
CA ILE A 299 9.42 -10.28 -2.97
C ILE A 299 9.96 -11.58 -2.38
N GLY A 300 10.07 -12.65 -3.18
CA GLY A 300 10.65 -13.93 -2.76
C GLY A 300 12.03 -13.77 -2.15
N LYS A 301 12.93 -13.01 -2.79
CA LYS A 301 14.29 -12.75 -2.27
C LYS A 301 14.27 -12.08 -0.89
N VAL A 302 13.36 -11.12 -0.69
CA VAL A 302 13.22 -10.42 0.60
C VAL A 302 12.69 -11.36 1.69
N LEU A 303 11.67 -12.17 1.37
CA LEU A 303 11.09 -13.15 2.30
C LEU A 303 12.08 -14.28 2.64
N GLU A 304 12.81 -14.80 1.66
CA GLU A 304 13.88 -15.77 1.86
C GLU A 304 15.00 -15.23 2.76
N ALA A 305 15.38 -13.95 2.56
CA ALA A 305 16.36 -13.31 3.42
C ALA A 305 15.84 -13.18 4.86
N LEU A 306 14.56 -12.80 5.04
CA LEU A 306 13.94 -12.73 6.36
C LEU A 306 13.97 -14.08 7.09
N GLU A 307 13.72 -15.18 6.38
CA GLU A 307 13.81 -16.54 6.90
C GLU A 307 15.25 -16.96 7.22
N LYS A 308 16.17 -16.75 6.28
CA LYS A 308 17.60 -17.07 6.42
C LYS A 308 18.25 -16.36 7.61
N GLU A 309 17.84 -15.13 7.87
CA GLU A 309 18.34 -14.33 8.99
C GLU A 309 17.65 -14.69 10.33
N GLY A 310 16.73 -15.66 10.34
CA GLY A 310 16.02 -16.13 11.55
C GLY A 310 14.99 -15.13 12.10
N LEU A 311 14.53 -14.18 11.28
CA LEU A 311 13.65 -13.09 11.68
C LEU A 311 12.17 -13.37 11.42
N ALA A 312 11.84 -14.36 10.58
CA ALA A 312 10.49 -14.57 10.06
C ALA A 312 9.44 -14.83 11.15
N ASP A 313 9.78 -15.62 12.19
CA ASP A 313 8.83 -15.99 13.25
C ASP A 313 8.44 -14.84 14.17
N ASN A 314 9.27 -13.78 14.26
CA ASN A 314 9.01 -12.59 15.05
C ASN A 314 8.85 -11.33 14.17
N THR A 315 8.31 -11.48 12.95
CA THR A 315 8.07 -10.34 12.06
C THR A 315 6.63 -10.33 11.58
N ILE A 316 6.00 -9.17 11.69
CA ILE A 316 4.73 -8.85 11.02
C ILE A 316 5.07 -8.53 9.57
N VAL A 317 4.50 -9.28 8.61
CA VAL A 317 4.66 -9.02 7.18
C VAL A 317 3.33 -8.52 6.63
N ILE A 318 3.33 -7.33 6.05
CA ILE A 318 2.17 -6.71 5.40
C ILE A 318 2.53 -6.47 3.94
N MET A 319 1.83 -7.14 3.02
CA MET A 319 2.00 -6.98 1.58
C MET A 319 0.71 -6.44 0.96
N PHE A 320 0.82 -5.40 0.13
CA PHE A 320 -0.33 -4.78 -0.53
C PHE A 320 0.04 -4.15 -1.87
N GLY A 321 -0.94 -4.10 -2.79
CA GLY A 321 -0.90 -3.19 -3.94
C GLY A 321 -1.48 -1.84 -3.54
N ASP A 322 -0.86 -0.72 -3.91
CA ASP A 322 -1.28 0.61 -3.42
C ASP A 322 -2.62 1.09 -3.97
N HIS A 323 -3.00 0.66 -5.15
CA HIS A 323 -4.33 0.75 -5.77
C HIS A 323 -4.46 -0.30 -6.87
N GLY A 324 -5.67 -0.47 -7.39
CA GLY A 324 -5.94 -1.31 -8.54
C GLY A 324 -5.54 -0.65 -9.87
N TYR A 325 -6.01 -1.21 -10.98
CA TYR A 325 -5.63 -0.75 -12.33
C TYR A 325 -6.66 -1.20 -13.37
N HIS A 326 -7.03 -0.33 -14.30
CA HIS A 326 -7.77 -0.69 -15.50
C HIS A 326 -6.83 -1.23 -16.58
N LEU A 327 -7.23 -2.33 -17.20
CA LEU A 327 -6.51 -3.01 -18.29
C LEU A 327 -7.43 -3.23 -19.49
N GLY A 328 -8.14 -2.18 -19.90
CA GLY A 328 -9.15 -2.18 -20.94
C GLY A 328 -10.58 -2.18 -20.40
N ASP A 329 -10.79 -2.51 -19.14
CA ASP A 329 -12.10 -2.48 -18.48
C ASP A 329 -12.73 -1.09 -18.62
N HIS A 330 -14.00 -1.02 -19.01
CA HIS A 330 -14.71 0.24 -19.33
C HIS A 330 -14.03 1.09 -20.41
N GLY A 331 -13.22 0.50 -21.28
CA GLY A 331 -12.40 1.20 -22.27
C GLY A 331 -11.25 2.00 -21.67
N MET A 332 -11.01 1.91 -20.37
CA MET A 332 -9.97 2.64 -19.66
C MET A 332 -8.68 1.83 -19.48
N TRP A 333 -7.56 2.56 -19.39
CA TRP A 333 -6.25 2.05 -18.98
C TRP A 333 -5.71 2.97 -17.89
N ASN A 334 -4.99 2.45 -16.94
CA ASN A 334 -4.50 3.12 -15.73
C ASN A 334 -5.45 2.98 -14.52
N LYS A 335 -5.55 3.98 -13.64
CA LYS A 335 -6.25 3.91 -12.35
C LYS A 335 -7.35 4.98 -12.25
N LEU A 336 -7.13 6.10 -11.72
CA LEU A 336 -7.84 7.38 -11.70
C LEU A 336 -9.39 7.31 -11.68
N SER A 337 -9.99 6.39 -10.95
CA SER A 337 -11.45 6.21 -10.88
C SER A 337 -11.87 5.61 -9.54
N ASP A 338 -13.18 5.62 -9.27
CA ASP A 338 -13.78 4.95 -8.10
C ASP A 338 -14.30 3.54 -8.43
N PHE A 339 -14.09 3.02 -9.64
CA PHE A 339 -14.47 1.66 -10.02
C PHE A 339 -13.72 0.59 -9.22
N GLU A 340 -14.34 -0.58 -9.06
CA GLU A 340 -13.74 -1.74 -8.36
C GLU A 340 -12.35 -2.07 -8.90
N GLN A 341 -12.15 -1.99 -10.22
CA GLN A 341 -10.87 -2.24 -10.89
C GLN A 341 -9.73 -1.37 -10.36
N SER A 342 -10.04 -0.14 -9.91
CA SER A 342 -9.05 0.82 -9.41
C SER A 342 -8.95 0.85 -7.89
N THR A 343 -10.02 0.52 -7.16
CA THR A 343 -10.08 0.68 -5.71
C THR A 343 -9.86 -0.62 -4.94
N HIS A 344 -10.17 -1.78 -5.55
CA HIS A 344 -9.93 -3.10 -4.96
C HIS A 344 -8.47 -3.51 -5.10
N VAL A 345 -7.85 -3.90 -3.99
CA VAL A 345 -6.41 -4.13 -3.87
C VAL A 345 -6.08 -5.44 -3.18
N PRO A 346 -4.95 -6.09 -3.49
CA PRO A 346 -4.46 -7.18 -2.69
C PRO A 346 -3.96 -6.66 -1.33
N LEU A 347 -4.32 -7.36 -0.27
CA LEU A 347 -3.79 -7.18 1.09
C LEU A 347 -3.59 -8.53 1.75
N ILE A 348 -2.36 -8.85 2.13
CA ILE A 348 -1.97 -10.09 2.81
C ILE A 348 -1.19 -9.72 4.07
N VAL A 349 -1.64 -10.23 5.22
CA VAL A 349 -1.03 -9.93 6.52
C VAL A 349 -0.65 -11.21 7.25
N SER A 350 0.63 -11.39 7.52
CA SER A 350 1.18 -12.42 8.42
C SER A 350 1.65 -11.77 9.71
N ALA A 351 1.29 -12.32 10.85
CA ALA A 351 1.76 -11.83 12.15
C ALA A 351 1.96 -12.97 13.15
N PRO A 352 2.95 -12.84 14.07
CA PRO A 352 3.19 -13.83 15.10
C PRO A 352 1.93 -14.13 15.92
N GLY A 353 1.63 -15.43 16.14
CA GLY A 353 0.48 -15.86 16.92
C GLY A 353 -0.89 -15.71 16.25
N MET A 354 -0.98 -15.22 15.00
CA MET A 354 -2.23 -15.06 14.26
C MET A 354 -2.56 -16.30 13.41
N LYS A 355 -3.78 -16.33 12.84
CA LYS A 355 -4.22 -17.41 11.93
C LYS A 355 -3.38 -17.43 10.66
N LYS A 356 -3.08 -18.64 10.17
CA LYS A 356 -2.25 -18.86 8.99
C LYS A 356 -3.04 -19.56 7.89
N GLY A 357 -2.76 -19.20 6.62
CA GLY A 357 -3.34 -19.84 5.44
C GLY A 357 -4.85 -19.69 5.34
N VAL A 358 -5.39 -18.54 5.75
CA VAL A 358 -6.83 -18.28 5.77
C VAL A 358 -7.20 -17.08 4.90
N LYS A 359 -8.43 -17.10 4.37
CA LYS A 359 -9.02 -15.95 3.67
C LYS A 359 -10.11 -15.32 4.53
N SER A 360 -10.26 -14.01 4.43
CA SER A 360 -11.32 -13.26 5.08
C SER A 360 -12.10 -12.43 4.07
N ASP A 361 -13.43 -12.54 4.12
CA ASP A 361 -14.36 -11.73 3.32
C ASP A 361 -14.78 -10.44 4.03
N ALA A 362 -14.15 -10.13 5.18
CA ALA A 362 -14.37 -8.86 5.85
C ALA A 362 -13.93 -7.70 4.97
N ILE A 363 -14.73 -6.63 4.94
CA ILE A 363 -14.36 -5.39 4.27
C ILE A 363 -13.34 -4.66 5.13
N VAL A 364 -12.21 -4.29 4.52
CA VAL A 364 -11.10 -3.61 5.17
C VAL A 364 -10.56 -2.49 4.28
N GLU A 365 -9.89 -1.54 4.90
CA GLU A 365 -9.29 -0.38 4.22
C GLU A 365 -7.83 -0.22 4.62
N PHE A 366 -7.06 0.50 3.83
CA PHE A 366 -5.66 0.79 4.17
C PHE A 366 -5.51 1.61 5.46
N LEU A 367 -6.51 2.40 5.82
CA LEU A 367 -6.56 3.11 7.10
C LEU A 367 -6.44 2.16 8.31
N ASP A 368 -6.84 0.90 8.14
CA ASP A 368 -6.86 -0.12 9.18
C ASP A 368 -5.46 -0.68 9.49
N ILE A 369 -4.48 -0.45 8.60
CA ILE A 369 -3.12 -0.99 8.73
C ILE A 369 -2.38 -0.34 9.90
N PHE A 370 -2.40 0.99 10.01
CA PHE A 370 -1.67 1.67 11.08
C PHE A 370 -2.16 1.27 12.48
N PRO A 371 -3.48 1.32 12.83
CA PRO A 371 -3.93 0.86 14.15
C PRO A 371 -3.67 -0.64 14.38
N THR A 372 -3.64 -1.46 13.33
CA THR A 372 -3.27 -2.88 13.42
C THR A 372 -1.82 -3.06 13.84
N VAL A 373 -0.91 -2.34 13.20
CA VAL A 373 0.52 -2.36 13.55
C VAL A 373 0.71 -1.89 14.98
N CYS A 374 0.07 -0.80 15.39
CA CYS A 374 0.16 -0.31 16.78
C CYS A 374 -0.30 -1.36 17.79
N GLU A 375 -1.45 -2.02 17.56
CA GLU A 375 -1.94 -3.06 18.46
C GLU A 375 -0.99 -4.27 18.54
N LEU A 376 -0.48 -4.74 17.40
CA LEU A 376 0.42 -5.89 17.34
C LEU A 376 1.79 -5.62 17.97
N THR A 377 2.29 -4.39 17.83
CA THR A 377 3.60 -3.97 18.36
C THR A 377 3.52 -3.34 19.75
N LYS A 378 2.32 -3.18 20.30
CA LYS A 378 2.07 -2.45 21.57
C LYS A 378 2.63 -1.02 21.51
N THR A 379 2.56 -0.40 20.35
CA THR A 379 3.02 0.97 20.09
C THR A 379 1.85 1.93 20.29
N GLU A 380 2.06 2.99 21.06
CA GLU A 380 1.09 4.07 21.18
C GLU A 380 1.11 4.94 19.91
N HIS A 381 -0.06 5.40 19.49
CA HIS A 381 -0.19 6.38 18.42
C HIS A 381 -0.71 7.71 18.98
N PRO A 382 -0.10 8.85 18.63
CA PRO A 382 -0.38 10.13 19.30
C PRO A 382 -1.64 10.84 18.79
N GLN A 383 -2.22 10.37 17.70
CA GLN A 383 -3.35 11.02 17.02
C GLN A 383 -4.55 10.08 16.91
N GLN A 384 -5.72 10.64 16.72
CA GLN A 384 -6.91 9.85 16.41
C GLN A 384 -6.81 9.33 14.97
N LEU A 385 -6.82 8.01 14.79
CA LEU A 385 -6.82 7.35 13.49
C LEU A 385 -8.25 7.16 12.98
N ASP A 386 -8.44 7.24 11.65
CA ASP A 386 -9.74 7.00 11.02
C ASP A 386 -10.03 5.50 10.85
N GLY A 387 -8.98 4.67 10.79
CA GLY A 387 -9.08 3.22 10.63
C GLY A 387 -9.41 2.47 11.91
N LYS A 388 -9.60 1.16 11.77
CA LYS A 388 -9.84 0.21 12.86
C LYS A 388 -8.85 -0.95 12.77
N SER A 389 -8.34 -1.42 13.90
CA SER A 389 -7.42 -2.55 13.93
C SER A 389 -8.03 -3.81 13.31
N LEU A 390 -7.24 -4.51 12.48
CA LEU A 390 -7.57 -5.80 11.87
C LEU A 390 -7.27 -6.99 12.79
N VAL A 391 -6.70 -6.79 13.97
CA VAL A 391 -6.36 -7.88 14.91
C VAL A 391 -7.54 -8.80 15.22
N PRO A 392 -8.78 -8.33 15.40
CA PRO A 392 -9.94 -9.21 15.55
C PRO A 392 -10.13 -10.17 14.38
N ILE A 393 -9.88 -9.70 13.13
CA ILE A 393 -10.00 -10.52 11.91
C ILE A 393 -8.80 -11.47 11.80
N LEU A 394 -7.59 -11.03 12.10
CA LEU A 394 -6.39 -11.88 12.12
C LEU A 394 -6.52 -13.04 13.12
N LYS A 395 -7.23 -12.84 14.24
CA LYS A 395 -7.55 -13.89 15.21
C LYS A 395 -8.71 -14.79 14.76
N ASN A 396 -9.70 -14.19 14.10
CA ASN A 396 -10.89 -14.89 13.61
C ASN A 396 -11.28 -14.33 12.23
N PRO A 397 -11.00 -15.04 11.11
CA PRO A 397 -11.23 -14.53 9.75
C PRO A 397 -12.71 -14.27 9.43
N LYS A 398 -13.64 -14.75 10.26
CA LYS A 398 -15.09 -14.46 10.14
C LYS A 398 -15.52 -13.20 10.91
N ALA A 399 -14.63 -12.59 11.70
CA ALA A 399 -14.94 -11.34 12.40
C ALA A 399 -15.04 -10.18 11.40
N LYS A 400 -15.79 -9.14 11.80
CA LYS A 400 -15.95 -7.90 11.04
C LYS A 400 -15.60 -6.72 11.93
N THR A 401 -14.92 -5.74 11.37
CA THR A 401 -14.62 -4.48 12.08
C THR A 401 -15.46 -3.33 11.54
N LYS A 402 -15.96 -3.46 10.31
CA LYS A 402 -16.80 -2.47 9.61
C LYS A 402 -17.72 -3.16 8.59
N ASP A 403 -18.72 -2.43 8.10
CA ASP A 403 -19.69 -2.91 7.12
C ASP A 403 -19.45 -2.35 5.72
N TYR A 404 -18.58 -1.36 5.58
CA TYR A 404 -18.26 -0.73 4.30
C TYR A 404 -16.86 -0.13 4.31
N ALA A 405 -16.31 0.08 3.13
CA ALA A 405 -15.11 0.86 2.85
C ALA A 405 -15.46 2.15 2.12
N ILE A 406 -14.62 3.18 2.29
CA ILE A 406 -14.76 4.45 1.57
C ILE A 406 -13.52 4.69 0.71
N SER A 407 -13.74 4.83 -0.58
CA SER A 407 -12.77 5.40 -1.51
C SER A 407 -13.25 6.76 -1.99
N GLN A 408 -12.36 7.60 -2.49
CA GLN A 408 -12.71 8.88 -3.10
C GLN A 408 -11.79 9.19 -4.26
N PHE A 409 -12.31 9.92 -5.25
CA PHE A 409 -11.50 10.45 -6.34
C PHE A 409 -11.92 11.86 -6.71
N SER A 410 -10.94 12.80 -6.72
CA SER A 410 -11.17 14.20 -7.08
C SER A 410 -10.80 14.45 -8.54
N ARG A 411 -11.68 15.11 -9.29
CA ARG A 411 -11.50 15.42 -10.72
C ARG A 411 -10.82 16.75 -10.98
N SER A 412 -10.80 17.65 -10.03
CA SER A 412 -9.98 18.85 -10.07
C SER A 412 -9.36 19.09 -8.69
N CYS A 413 -8.10 19.46 -8.66
CA CYS A 413 -7.42 19.97 -7.48
C CYS A 413 -6.77 21.28 -7.88
N THR A 414 -7.10 22.35 -7.19
CA THR A 414 -6.67 23.71 -7.50
C THR A 414 -5.21 24.02 -7.24
N GLU A 415 -4.44 23.13 -6.62
CA GLU A 415 -3.01 23.35 -6.43
C GLU A 415 -2.21 22.94 -7.68
N ASN A 416 -2.11 23.81 -8.69
CA ASN A 416 -1.19 23.72 -9.84
C ASN A 416 -1.21 22.42 -10.67
N TYR A 417 -2.11 21.55 -10.40
CA TYR A 417 -2.48 20.40 -11.20
C TYR A 417 -3.96 20.53 -11.52
N THR A 418 -4.25 21.30 -12.54
CA THR A 418 -5.36 20.98 -13.38
C THR A 418 -5.22 19.48 -13.67
N ILE A 419 -6.17 18.67 -13.21
CA ILE A 419 -6.50 17.45 -13.93
C ILE A 419 -7.23 17.91 -15.19
N SER A 420 -6.68 18.90 -15.84
CA SER A 420 -6.89 19.29 -17.22
C SER A 420 -6.65 18.14 -18.17
N THR A 421 -6.25 17.07 -17.62
CA THR A 421 -6.07 15.77 -18.22
C THR A 421 -7.35 14.97 -18.18
N ASP A 422 -8.31 15.27 -17.33
CA ASP A 422 -9.64 14.78 -17.54
C ASP A 422 -10.31 15.65 -18.57
N THR A 423 -10.11 15.19 -19.72
CA THR A 423 -10.80 15.56 -20.91
C THR A 423 -12.27 15.25 -20.71
N ASP A 424 -13.12 16.12 -21.22
CA ASP A 424 -14.50 15.71 -21.48
C ASP A 424 -14.46 14.38 -22.26
N LEU A 425 -15.56 13.66 -22.29
CA LEU A 425 -15.69 12.40 -23.04
C LEU A 425 -15.32 12.51 -24.52
N LYS A 426 -15.10 13.73 -25.04
CA LYS A 426 -14.66 14.03 -26.40
C LYS A 426 -13.15 14.32 -26.52
N GLY A 427 -12.40 14.11 -25.45
CA GLY A 427 -10.95 14.28 -25.46
C GLY A 427 -10.46 15.71 -25.33
N LYS A 428 -11.30 16.66 -24.89
CA LYS A 428 -10.91 18.05 -24.62
C LYS A 428 -10.68 18.28 -23.15
N ALA A 429 -9.59 18.96 -22.81
CA ALA A 429 -9.37 19.43 -21.46
C ALA A 429 -10.55 20.29 -20.99
N LYS A 430 -11.19 19.90 -19.91
CA LYS A 430 -12.27 20.63 -19.29
C LYS A 430 -11.74 21.30 -18.04
N GLU A 431 -11.65 22.63 -18.05
CA GLU A 431 -11.46 23.36 -16.81
C GLU A 431 -12.76 23.26 -16.00
N LEU A 432 -12.66 22.60 -14.85
CA LEU A 432 -13.74 22.60 -13.87
C LEU A 432 -13.57 23.86 -13.01
N GLU A 433 -14.61 24.70 -12.95
CA GLU A 433 -14.63 25.91 -12.11
C GLU A 433 -14.53 25.56 -10.62
N GLU A 434 -14.98 24.36 -10.22
CA GLU A 434 -14.93 23.87 -8.85
C GLU A 434 -14.51 22.40 -8.84
N ASP A 435 -13.91 21.97 -7.73
CA ASP A 435 -13.51 20.58 -7.51
C ASP A 435 -14.74 19.66 -7.48
N ILE A 436 -14.70 18.60 -8.27
CA ILE A 436 -15.70 17.52 -8.24
C ILE A 436 -15.06 16.28 -7.63
N THR A 437 -15.66 15.76 -6.57
CA THR A 437 -15.17 14.57 -5.86
C THR A 437 -16.25 13.52 -5.79
N GLY A 438 -15.93 12.30 -6.24
CA GLY A 438 -16.69 11.10 -5.97
C GLY A 438 -16.31 10.52 -4.62
N TYR A 439 -17.31 10.18 -3.81
CA TYR A 439 -17.15 9.39 -2.59
C TYR A 439 -17.85 8.06 -2.78
N ALA A 440 -17.06 7.00 -2.89
CA ALA A 440 -17.54 5.65 -3.13
C ALA A 440 -17.67 4.87 -1.81
N LEU A 441 -18.89 4.48 -1.46
CA LEU A 441 -19.16 3.56 -0.37
C LEU A 441 -19.33 2.14 -0.94
N ARG A 442 -18.44 1.23 -0.58
CA ARG A 442 -18.44 -0.16 -0.99
C ARG A 442 -18.81 -1.06 0.20
N ASP A 443 -20.00 -1.68 0.18
CA ASP A 443 -20.37 -2.73 1.13
C ASP A 443 -20.24 -4.12 0.50
N SER A 444 -20.68 -5.19 1.15
CA SER A 444 -20.52 -6.57 0.66
C SER A 444 -21.23 -6.86 -0.67
N ARG A 445 -22.15 -6.00 -1.11
CA ARG A 445 -22.95 -6.22 -2.32
C ARG A 445 -22.95 -5.03 -3.26
N TYR A 446 -22.95 -3.83 -2.73
CA TYR A 446 -23.18 -2.62 -3.50
C TYR A 446 -21.98 -1.67 -3.45
N ARG A 447 -21.79 -0.90 -4.51
CA ARG A 447 -21.00 0.32 -4.51
C ARG A 447 -21.89 1.50 -4.87
N LEU A 448 -22.05 2.46 -3.97
CA LEU A 448 -22.67 3.76 -4.22
C LEU A 448 -21.56 4.79 -4.37
N VAL A 449 -21.57 5.58 -5.43
CA VAL A 449 -20.75 6.80 -5.53
C VAL A 449 -21.66 8.01 -5.51
N GLU A 450 -21.36 8.96 -4.60
CA GLU A 450 -21.97 10.28 -4.57
C GLU A 450 -20.94 11.29 -5.07
N TRP A 451 -21.25 11.93 -6.19
CA TRP A 451 -20.43 12.98 -6.78
C TRP A 451 -20.85 14.34 -6.25
N THR A 452 -19.88 15.06 -5.67
CA THR A 452 -20.10 16.37 -5.04
C THR A 452 -19.25 17.44 -5.68
N LYS A 453 -19.74 18.69 -5.71
CA LYS A 453 -19.05 19.86 -6.25
C LYS A 453 -18.65 20.80 -5.12
N GLY A 454 -17.33 21.10 -5.00
CA GLY A 454 -16.81 22.01 -3.98
C GLY A 454 -17.06 21.54 -2.53
N PHE A 455 -17.09 20.23 -2.28
CA PHE A 455 -17.27 19.63 -0.96
C PHE A 455 -16.10 18.72 -0.59
N LYS A 456 -15.69 18.80 0.66
CA LYS A 456 -14.78 17.86 1.33
C LYS A 456 -15.32 17.55 2.73
N THR A 457 -14.99 16.38 3.26
CA THR A 457 -15.56 15.90 4.54
C THR A 457 -15.13 16.69 5.76
N TYR A 458 -14.16 17.59 5.65
CA TYR A 458 -13.84 18.57 6.69
C TYR A 458 -14.77 19.81 6.69
N MET A 459 -15.77 19.85 5.79
CA MET A 459 -16.80 20.89 5.70
C MET A 459 -18.16 20.32 6.13
N PRO A 460 -19.11 21.18 6.58
CA PRO A 460 -20.50 20.75 6.76
C PRO A 460 -21.07 20.23 5.44
N PHE A 461 -21.70 19.06 5.47
CA PHE A 461 -22.34 18.51 4.28
C PHE A 461 -23.55 19.34 3.87
N ASP A 462 -23.61 19.63 2.58
CA ASP A 462 -24.72 20.35 1.93
C ASP A 462 -25.19 19.54 0.72
N GLU A 463 -26.42 19.03 0.77
CA GLU A 463 -26.99 18.18 -0.28
C GLU A 463 -27.11 18.92 -1.64
N SER A 464 -27.16 20.26 -1.65
CA SER A 464 -27.15 21.08 -2.87
C SER A 464 -25.83 20.95 -3.67
N LYS A 465 -24.77 20.44 -3.04
CA LYS A 465 -23.47 20.19 -3.67
C LYS A 465 -23.43 18.87 -4.43
N VAL A 466 -24.40 17.99 -4.27
CA VAL A 466 -24.45 16.69 -4.96
C VAL A 466 -24.86 16.90 -6.41
N VAL A 467 -24.07 16.36 -7.34
CA VAL A 467 -24.26 16.54 -8.78
C VAL A 467 -24.65 15.24 -9.51
N ALA A 468 -24.30 14.07 -8.99
CA ALA A 468 -24.65 12.79 -9.59
C ALA A 468 -24.54 11.61 -8.59
N TYR A 469 -25.13 10.50 -8.95
CA TYR A 469 -25.01 9.21 -8.24
C TYR A 469 -24.71 8.07 -9.19
N GLU A 470 -23.93 7.10 -8.71
CA GLU A 470 -23.80 5.78 -9.31
C GLU A 470 -24.13 4.71 -8.27
N LEU A 471 -24.78 3.64 -8.71
CA LEU A 471 -25.00 2.43 -7.90
C LEU A 471 -24.76 1.19 -8.75
N TYR A 472 -23.95 0.27 -8.23
CA TYR A 472 -23.70 -1.04 -8.86
C TYR A 472 -24.00 -2.17 -7.88
N ASP A 473 -24.63 -3.26 -8.40
CA ASP A 473 -25.04 -4.44 -7.63
C ASP A 473 -24.18 -5.66 -8.03
N TYR A 474 -23.12 -5.93 -7.29
CA TYR A 474 -22.16 -6.99 -7.61
C TYR A 474 -22.71 -8.41 -7.60
N ASN A 475 -23.89 -8.64 -7.02
CA ASN A 475 -24.56 -9.93 -7.14
C ASN A 475 -25.17 -10.15 -8.53
N LYS A 476 -25.35 -9.11 -9.32
CA LYS A 476 -25.94 -9.16 -10.65
C LYS A 476 -24.98 -8.69 -11.74
N ASP A 477 -24.12 -7.75 -11.40
CA ASP A 477 -23.25 -7.03 -12.33
C ASP A 477 -21.87 -6.80 -11.71
N PRO A 478 -21.01 -7.82 -11.65
CA PRO A 478 -19.68 -7.71 -11.05
C PRO A 478 -18.71 -6.82 -11.85
N GLU A 479 -19.05 -6.51 -13.11
CA GLU A 479 -18.23 -5.67 -14.00
C GLU A 479 -18.75 -4.23 -14.11
N GLU A 480 -19.74 -3.85 -13.28
CA GLU A 480 -20.24 -2.47 -13.20
C GLU A 480 -20.74 -1.92 -14.56
N ARG A 481 -21.39 -2.77 -15.35
CA ARG A 481 -21.91 -2.43 -16.69
C ARG A 481 -23.16 -1.55 -16.64
N HIS A 482 -23.89 -1.56 -15.51
CA HIS A 482 -25.19 -0.92 -15.38
C HIS A 482 -25.24 -0.04 -14.13
N ASN A 483 -25.24 1.29 -14.32
CA ASN A 483 -25.55 2.20 -13.23
C ASN A 483 -27.05 2.15 -12.94
N VAL A 484 -27.44 1.63 -11.79
CA VAL A 484 -28.83 1.47 -11.37
C VAL A 484 -29.27 2.48 -10.31
N ALA A 485 -28.52 3.58 -10.14
CA ALA A 485 -28.84 4.61 -9.16
C ALA A 485 -30.22 5.25 -9.35
N ASN A 486 -30.67 5.36 -10.61
CA ASN A 486 -31.96 5.94 -10.99
C ASN A 486 -33.08 4.90 -11.19
N ASP A 487 -32.79 3.60 -11.05
CA ASP A 487 -33.81 2.55 -11.15
C ASP A 487 -34.70 2.55 -9.89
N PRO A 488 -36.04 2.71 -10.03
CA PRO A 488 -36.97 2.69 -8.91
C PRO A 488 -36.88 1.42 -8.05
N ALA A 489 -36.48 0.28 -8.62
CA ALA A 489 -36.29 -0.97 -7.89
C ALA A 489 -35.17 -0.88 -6.84
N TYR A 490 -34.21 0.03 -7.00
CA TYR A 490 -33.09 0.26 -6.10
C TYR A 490 -33.23 1.49 -5.20
N ALA A 491 -34.35 2.24 -5.27
CA ALA A 491 -34.54 3.48 -4.52
C ALA A 491 -34.33 3.32 -3.00
N SER A 492 -34.77 2.21 -2.43
CA SER A 492 -34.55 1.92 -1.00
C SER A 492 -33.07 1.62 -0.67
N VAL A 493 -32.36 0.98 -1.59
CA VAL A 493 -30.91 0.70 -1.46
C VAL A 493 -30.14 1.99 -1.50
N VAL A 494 -30.36 2.83 -2.51
CA VAL A 494 -29.75 4.17 -2.64
C VAL A 494 -29.97 4.99 -1.37
N LYS A 495 -31.21 5.07 -0.87
CA LYS A 495 -31.53 5.81 0.36
C LYS A 495 -30.74 5.32 1.56
N ASN A 496 -30.60 3.99 1.72
CA ASN A 496 -29.89 3.40 2.85
C ASN A 496 -28.39 3.63 2.76
N LEU A 497 -27.78 3.50 1.58
CA LEU A 497 -26.35 3.72 1.38
C LEU A 497 -25.99 5.21 1.50
N LYS A 498 -26.82 6.13 0.96
CA LYS A 498 -26.68 7.57 1.21
C LYS A 498 -26.65 7.89 2.70
N LYS A 499 -27.58 7.32 3.47
CA LYS A 499 -27.60 7.53 4.93
C LYS A 499 -26.28 7.12 5.58
N LYS A 500 -25.70 5.97 5.20
CA LYS A 500 -24.41 5.51 5.72
C LYS A 500 -23.27 6.47 5.31
N LEU A 501 -23.27 6.90 4.06
CA LEU A 501 -22.25 7.80 3.53
C LEU A 501 -22.32 9.18 4.23
N HIS A 502 -23.50 9.73 4.44
CA HIS A 502 -23.68 10.99 5.18
C HIS A 502 -23.31 10.85 6.68
N GLN A 503 -23.49 9.67 7.27
CA GLN A 503 -22.96 9.38 8.63
C GLN A 503 -21.43 9.40 8.64
N TYR A 504 -20.78 8.85 7.59
CA TYR A 504 -19.35 8.96 7.42
C TYR A 504 -18.90 10.42 7.31
N TYR A 505 -19.57 11.25 6.48
CA TYR A 505 -19.26 12.69 6.37
C TYR A 505 -19.35 13.41 7.71
N ALA A 506 -20.44 13.19 8.45
CA ALA A 506 -20.62 13.81 9.77
C ALA A 506 -19.54 13.38 10.77
N LYS A 507 -19.15 12.11 10.74
CA LYS A 507 -18.05 11.58 11.58
C LYS A 507 -16.72 12.21 11.21
N SER A 508 -16.39 12.28 9.92
CA SER A 508 -15.16 12.89 9.42
C SER A 508 -15.09 14.37 9.78
N TYR A 509 -16.17 15.12 9.55
CA TYR A 509 -16.26 16.52 9.92
C TYR A 509 -16.05 16.78 11.43
N SER A 510 -16.57 15.91 12.28
CA SER A 510 -16.43 16.03 13.74
C SER A 510 -15.06 15.59 14.28
N SER A 511 -14.19 15.04 13.42
CA SER A 511 -12.84 14.60 13.81
C SER A 511 -11.97 15.80 14.19
N PRO A 512 -11.17 15.72 15.28
CA PRO A 512 -10.14 16.71 15.59
C PRO A 512 -9.16 16.96 14.44
N MET A 513 -8.95 15.95 13.59
CA MET A 513 -8.02 16.03 12.45
C MET A 513 -8.54 16.89 11.30
N SER A 514 -9.83 17.17 11.22
CA SER A 514 -10.39 18.07 10.20
C SER A 514 -10.07 19.56 10.45
N ALA A 515 -9.82 19.95 11.69
CA ALA A 515 -9.64 21.35 12.08
C ALA A 515 -8.45 22.09 11.42
N PRO A 516 -7.24 21.48 11.24
CA PRO A 516 -6.13 22.15 10.57
C PRO A 516 -6.42 22.52 9.13
N ILE A 517 -7.04 21.62 8.38
CA ILE A 517 -7.36 21.81 6.95
C ILE A 517 -8.47 22.85 6.78
N ALA A 518 -9.50 22.82 7.63
CA ALA A 518 -10.57 23.81 7.60
C ALA A 518 -10.06 25.24 7.86
N LYS A 519 -9.04 25.41 8.70
CA LYS A 519 -8.42 26.71 8.98
C LYS A 519 -7.60 27.24 7.80
N THR A 520 -6.90 26.39 7.07
CA THR A 520 -6.13 26.78 5.88
C THR A 520 -7.03 27.14 4.72
N ALA A 521 -8.14 26.41 4.51
CA ALA A 521 -9.11 26.71 3.46
C ALA A 521 -9.90 28.01 3.70
N ALA A 522 -10.05 28.46 4.96
CA ALA A 522 -10.72 29.73 5.29
C ALA A 522 -9.79 30.94 5.25
N GLY A 523 -8.49 30.75 5.05
CA GLY A 523 -7.45 31.78 5.04
C GLY A 523 -6.95 32.16 3.64
N GLU A 524 -7.46 31.51 2.59
CA GLU A 524 -7.30 31.87 1.17
C GLU A 524 -8.62 32.42 0.59
#